data_7a46973e96198bc0d975ba7fd24b2d30
#
_entry.id   7a46973e96198bc0d975ba7fd24b2d30
#
_cell.length_a   1.000
_cell.length_b   1.000
_cell.length_c   1.000
_cell.angle_alpha   90.00
_cell.angle_beta   90.00
_cell.angle_gamma   90.00
#
_symmetry.space_group_name_H-M   'P 1'
#
loop_
_entity.id
_entity.type
_entity.pdbx_description
1 polymer ?
#
loop_
_entity_poly.entity_id
_entity_poly.type
_entity_poly.pdbx_seq_one_letter_code
_entity_poly.pdbx_strand_id
1 'polypeptide(L)'
;MKRTKIVCTVGPGTDKFGILEDMMRAGMNVARFNFSHGSHEEQAERMQMVRDAAMIVNKPIALLLDTKGPEVRLGLFKEGKVFLEAGQPFTLTTDDVEGTKELSSVNHKGLTGDVSVGCLLYTSP
;
A
#
# COMPACT_ATOMS: atom_id res chain seq x y z
N MET A 1 3.44 -28.76 -18.76
CA MET A 1 2.72 -27.53 -18.40
C MET A 1 2.88 -27.28 -16.90
N LYS A 2 3.37 -26.09 -16.49
CA LYS A 2 3.54 -25.75 -15.06
C LYS A 2 2.16 -25.66 -14.39
N ARG A 3 1.89 -26.47 -13.37
CA ARG A 3 0.61 -26.45 -12.64
C ARG A 3 0.53 -25.30 -11.66
N THR A 4 1.66 -24.93 -11.02
CA THR A 4 1.77 -23.81 -10.09
C THR A 4 1.97 -22.49 -10.83
N LYS A 5 1.20 -21.48 -10.50
CA LYS A 5 1.38 -20.10 -10.98
C LYS A 5 2.17 -19.30 -9.95
N ILE A 6 3.15 -18.54 -10.43
CA ILE A 6 3.98 -17.68 -9.59
C ILE A 6 3.44 -16.25 -9.68
N VAL A 7 3.01 -15.72 -8.54
CA VAL A 7 2.57 -14.33 -8.38
C VAL A 7 3.69 -13.54 -7.73
N CYS A 8 4.12 -12.46 -8.36
CA CYS A 8 5.16 -11.58 -7.83
C CYS A 8 4.61 -10.16 -7.67
N THR A 9 4.88 -9.54 -6.53
CA THR A 9 4.53 -8.13 -6.30
C THR A 9 5.54 -7.24 -7.01
N VAL A 10 5.02 -6.33 -7.83
CA VAL A 10 5.80 -5.27 -8.50
C VAL A 10 5.85 -4.03 -7.61
N GLY A 11 7.01 -3.43 -7.50
CA GLY A 11 7.25 -2.24 -6.69
C GLY A 11 8.66 -1.70 -6.89
N PRO A 12 9.12 -0.75 -6.06
CA PRO A 12 10.41 -0.05 -6.28
C PRO A 12 11.61 -0.96 -6.47
N GLY A 13 11.61 -2.15 -5.86
CA GLY A 13 12.67 -3.15 -6.04
C GLY A 13 12.72 -3.77 -7.43
N THR A 14 11.63 -3.73 -8.18
CA THR A 14 11.52 -4.29 -9.53
C THR A 14 11.57 -3.25 -10.64
N ASP A 15 11.66 -1.95 -10.29
CA ASP A 15 11.67 -0.83 -11.26
C ASP A 15 13.02 -0.71 -12.03
N LYS A 16 14.03 -1.49 -11.62
CA LYS A 16 15.33 -1.50 -12.30
C LYS A 16 15.24 -2.21 -13.65
N PHE A 17 15.99 -1.68 -14.62
CA PHE A 17 16.05 -2.21 -15.97
C PHE A 17 16.39 -3.71 -16.01
N GLY A 18 15.64 -4.48 -16.77
CA GLY A 18 15.84 -5.91 -17.00
C GLY A 18 15.29 -6.84 -15.91
N ILE A 19 14.96 -6.34 -14.72
CA ILE A 19 14.48 -7.20 -13.60
C ILE A 19 13.15 -7.87 -13.94
N LEU A 20 12.21 -7.16 -14.53
CA LEU A 20 10.89 -7.71 -14.88
C LEU A 20 11.02 -8.83 -15.92
N GLU A 21 11.86 -8.62 -16.93
CA GLU A 21 12.14 -9.64 -17.96
C GLU A 21 12.79 -10.89 -17.35
N ASP A 22 13.73 -10.72 -16.43
CA ASP A 22 14.39 -11.85 -15.77
C ASP A 22 13.42 -12.62 -14.85
N MET A 23 12.56 -11.92 -14.11
CA MET A 23 11.50 -12.55 -13.34
C MET A 23 10.53 -13.35 -14.23
N MET A 24 10.16 -12.81 -15.40
CA MET A 24 9.31 -13.49 -16.37
C MET A 24 10.01 -14.73 -16.96
N ARG A 25 11.31 -14.62 -17.30
CA ARG A 25 12.12 -15.77 -17.77
C ARG A 25 12.25 -16.84 -16.70
N ALA A 26 12.43 -16.43 -15.43
CA ALA A 26 12.49 -17.33 -14.29
C ALA A 26 11.15 -18.02 -13.95
N GLY A 27 10.05 -17.52 -14.51
CA GLY A 27 8.76 -18.22 -14.44
C GLY A 27 7.62 -17.46 -13.79
N MET A 28 7.72 -16.15 -13.59
CA MET A 28 6.59 -15.30 -13.17
C MET A 28 5.42 -15.45 -14.14
N ASN A 29 4.22 -15.54 -13.59
CA ASN A 29 2.97 -15.66 -14.35
C ASN A 29 2.03 -14.50 -14.12
N VAL A 30 2.10 -13.88 -12.93
CA VAL A 30 1.21 -12.81 -12.52
C VAL A 30 2.03 -11.70 -11.86
N ALA A 31 1.85 -10.48 -12.32
CA ALA A 31 2.37 -9.27 -11.69
C ALA A 31 1.27 -8.68 -10.80
N ARG A 32 1.50 -8.65 -9.47
CA ARG A 32 0.58 -8.08 -8.48
C ARG A 32 0.97 -6.65 -8.17
N PHE A 33 0.02 -5.74 -8.24
CA PHE A 33 0.15 -4.32 -7.90
C PHE A 33 -0.64 -4.03 -6.63
N ASN A 34 0.06 -3.64 -5.57
CA ASN A 34 -0.56 -3.30 -4.30
C ASN A 34 -0.99 -1.83 -4.30
N PHE A 35 -2.29 -1.58 -4.46
CA PHE A 35 -2.89 -0.25 -4.49
C PHE A 35 -3.08 0.39 -3.10
N SER A 36 -2.63 -0.28 -2.04
CA SER A 36 -2.51 0.35 -0.72
C SER A 36 -1.34 1.33 -0.63
N HIS A 37 -0.42 1.30 -1.61
CA HIS A 37 0.80 2.11 -1.65
C HIS A 37 0.99 2.76 -3.01
N GLY A 38 1.67 3.92 -3.02
CA GLY A 38 1.95 4.67 -4.22
C GLY A 38 0.74 5.44 -4.78
N SER A 39 1.00 6.27 -5.78
CA SER A 39 -0.05 6.98 -6.52
C SER A 39 -0.60 6.14 -7.67
N HIS A 40 -1.74 6.55 -8.24
CA HIS A 40 -2.31 5.91 -9.43
C HIS A 40 -1.38 6.02 -10.63
N GLU A 41 -0.67 7.13 -10.75
CA GLU A 41 0.30 7.41 -11.81
C GLU A 41 1.48 6.43 -11.74
N GLU A 42 2.08 6.28 -10.56
CA GLU A 42 3.17 5.31 -10.33
C GLU A 42 2.73 3.88 -10.64
N GLN A 43 1.52 3.49 -10.26
CA GLN A 43 1.00 2.16 -10.57
C GLN A 43 0.75 1.98 -12.06
N ALA A 44 0.27 3.02 -12.77
CA ALA A 44 0.06 3.00 -14.21
C ALA A 44 1.39 2.84 -14.97
N GLU A 45 2.44 3.55 -14.55
CA GLU A 45 3.79 3.43 -15.12
C GLU A 45 4.33 2.00 -14.96
N ARG A 46 4.25 1.43 -13.75
CA ARG A 46 4.68 0.05 -13.49
C ARG A 46 3.89 -0.98 -14.29
N MET A 47 2.58 -0.78 -14.45
CA MET A 47 1.77 -1.65 -15.31
C MET A 47 2.23 -1.61 -16.75
N GLN A 48 2.60 -0.42 -17.26
CA GLN A 48 3.13 -0.29 -18.62
C GLN A 48 4.48 -0.98 -18.74
N MET A 49 5.40 -0.82 -17.77
CA MET A 49 6.68 -1.52 -17.74
C MET A 49 6.50 -3.04 -17.80
N VAL A 50 5.52 -3.59 -17.07
CA VAL A 50 5.23 -5.04 -17.11
C VAL A 50 4.72 -5.47 -18.48
N ARG A 51 3.86 -4.67 -19.14
CA ARG A 51 3.38 -4.96 -20.50
C ARG A 51 4.50 -4.96 -21.52
N ASP A 52 5.39 -3.97 -21.44
CA ASP A 52 6.54 -3.84 -22.34
C ASP A 52 7.52 -5.02 -22.15
N ALA A 53 7.85 -5.36 -20.91
CA ALA A 53 8.67 -6.51 -20.58
C ALA A 53 8.03 -7.84 -21.06
N ALA A 54 6.72 -8.01 -20.93
CA ALA A 54 6.00 -9.18 -21.42
C ALA A 54 6.07 -9.32 -22.94
N MET A 55 6.01 -8.21 -23.67
CA MET A 55 6.23 -8.21 -25.13
C MET A 55 7.64 -8.60 -25.50
N ILE A 56 8.66 -8.04 -24.81
CA ILE A 56 10.08 -8.36 -25.05
C ILE A 56 10.34 -9.85 -24.81
N VAL A 57 9.80 -10.42 -23.75
CA VAL A 57 10.00 -11.84 -23.38
C VAL A 57 9.08 -12.77 -24.17
N ASN A 58 8.10 -12.22 -24.87
CA ASN A 58 7.05 -12.96 -25.61
C ASN A 58 6.33 -13.99 -24.71
N LYS A 59 5.90 -13.55 -23.52
CA LYS A 59 5.14 -14.38 -22.57
C LYS A 59 3.88 -13.65 -22.10
N PRO A 60 2.73 -14.35 -22.02
CA PRO A 60 1.54 -13.78 -21.42
C PRO A 60 1.73 -13.65 -19.89
N ILE A 61 1.61 -12.44 -19.37
CA ILE A 61 1.66 -12.13 -17.95
C ILE A 61 0.33 -11.50 -17.55
N ALA A 62 -0.32 -12.05 -16.53
CA ALA A 62 -1.52 -11.46 -15.97
C ALA A 62 -1.17 -10.28 -15.06
N LEU A 63 -1.96 -9.21 -15.09
CA LEU A 63 -1.88 -8.11 -14.14
C LEU A 63 -2.95 -8.31 -13.08
N LEU A 64 -2.54 -8.34 -11.80
CA LEU A 64 -3.42 -8.48 -10.66
C LEU A 64 -3.45 -7.16 -9.89
N LEU A 65 -4.61 -6.53 -9.87
CA LEU A 65 -4.87 -5.34 -9.08
C LEU A 65 -5.33 -5.77 -7.69
N ASP A 66 -4.49 -5.51 -6.67
CA ASP A 66 -4.82 -5.75 -5.28
C ASP A 66 -5.31 -4.43 -4.68
N THR A 67 -6.64 -4.30 -4.56
CA THR A 67 -7.27 -3.07 -4.12
C THR A 67 -7.14 -2.89 -2.62
N LYS A 68 -6.98 -1.63 -2.22
CA LYS A 68 -7.07 -1.24 -0.81
C LYS A 68 -8.49 -1.50 -0.29
N GLY A 69 -8.58 -2.24 0.83
CA GLY A 69 -9.82 -2.38 1.58
C GLY A 69 -10.15 -1.13 2.41
N PRO A 70 -11.33 -1.09 3.05
CA PRO A 70 -11.63 -0.06 4.02
C PRO A 70 -10.66 -0.15 5.20
N GLU A 71 -10.07 0.97 5.58
CA GLU A 71 -9.14 1.05 6.71
C GLU A 71 -9.31 2.36 7.46
N VAL A 72 -9.04 2.35 8.76
CA VAL A 72 -8.88 3.56 9.56
C VAL A 72 -7.39 3.81 9.71
N ARG A 73 -6.92 4.93 9.20
CA ARG A 73 -5.49 5.26 9.17
C ARG A 73 -5.25 6.68 9.67
N LEU A 74 -4.17 6.84 10.42
CA LEU A 74 -3.69 8.16 10.84
C LEU A 74 -3.16 8.95 9.64
N GLY A 75 -3.26 10.27 9.72
CA GLY A 75 -2.65 11.19 8.77
C GLY A 75 -1.12 11.26 8.92
N LEU A 76 -0.52 12.08 8.07
CA LEU A 76 0.93 12.29 8.11
C LEU A 76 1.32 13.12 9.35
N PHE A 77 2.47 12.80 9.92
CA PHE A 77 3.05 13.53 11.03
C PHE A 77 4.05 14.55 10.51
N LYS A 78 4.07 15.72 11.11
CA LYS A 78 4.97 16.85 10.77
C LYS A 78 6.45 16.42 10.73
N GLU A 79 6.85 15.57 11.67
CA GLU A 79 8.23 15.05 11.78
C GLU A 79 8.40 13.67 11.13
N GLY A 80 7.43 13.23 10.30
CA GLY A 80 7.41 11.93 9.66
C GLY A 80 7.00 10.80 10.60
N LYS A 81 7.47 10.78 11.85
CA LYS A 81 7.08 9.83 12.90
C LYS A 81 7.17 10.48 14.28
N VAL A 82 6.37 9.98 15.21
CA VAL A 82 6.42 10.37 16.63
C VAL A 82 6.46 9.13 17.51
N PHE A 83 7.06 9.28 18.70
CA PHE A 83 7.01 8.26 19.74
C PHE A 83 5.97 8.67 20.77
N LEU A 84 5.04 7.75 21.06
CA LEU A 84 4.02 7.91 22.09
C LEU A 84 4.45 7.17 23.35
N GLU A 85 4.21 7.78 24.52
CA GLU A 85 4.48 7.17 25.80
C GLU A 85 3.24 6.46 26.34
N ALA A 86 3.44 5.34 27.01
CA ALA A 86 2.31 4.63 27.61
C ALA A 86 1.56 5.52 28.62
N GLY A 87 0.26 5.60 28.46
CA GLY A 87 -0.61 6.41 29.32
C GLY A 87 -0.72 7.89 28.96
N GLN A 88 0.01 8.39 27.94
CA GLN A 88 -0.17 9.76 27.51
C GLN A 88 -1.54 9.96 26.82
N PRO A 89 -2.17 11.12 26.99
CA PRO A 89 -3.34 11.50 26.19
C PRO A 89 -2.96 11.68 24.72
N PHE A 90 -3.82 11.18 23.82
CA PHE A 90 -3.64 11.37 22.37
C PHE A 90 -5.00 11.63 21.73
N THR A 91 -5.08 12.66 20.91
CA THR A 91 -6.33 13.08 20.28
C THR A 91 -6.38 12.60 18.83
N LEU A 92 -7.48 11.96 18.44
CA LEU A 92 -7.81 11.69 17.04
C LEU A 92 -8.84 12.74 16.58
N THR A 93 -8.55 13.40 15.45
CA THR A 93 -9.44 14.39 14.85
C THR A 93 -9.85 13.99 13.44
N THR A 94 -11.04 14.39 13.04
CA THR A 94 -11.53 14.24 11.66
C THR A 94 -11.13 15.42 10.76
N ASP A 95 -10.54 16.47 11.34
CA ASP A 95 -9.98 17.58 10.58
C ASP A 95 -8.68 17.18 9.89
N ASP A 96 -8.40 17.76 8.73
CA ASP A 96 -7.16 17.51 8.00
C ASP A 96 -6.04 18.38 8.59
N VAL A 97 -5.28 17.80 9.52
CA VAL A 97 -4.15 18.45 10.21
C VAL A 97 -2.93 17.55 10.19
N GLU A 98 -1.75 18.14 10.16
CA GLU A 98 -0.52 17.39 10.38
C GLU A 98 -0.42 16.89 11.81
N GLY A 99 -0.09 15.63 11.99
CA GLY A 99 0.01 14.97 13.28
C GLY A 99 1.21 15.47 14.11
N THR A 100 1.03 15.46 15.42
CA THR A 100 2.03 15.78 16.45
C THR A 100 2.08 14.67 17.49
N LYS A 101 2.83 14.86 18.57
CA LYS A 101 2.81 13.94 19.74
C LYS A 101 1.47 13.91 20.48
N GLU A 102 0.60 14.88 20.26
CA GLU A 102 -0.63 15.07 21.04
C GLU A 102 -1.89 14.77 20.22
N LEU A 103 -1.81 14.89 18.87
CA LEU A 103 -2.97 14.68 18.00
C LEU A 103 -2.56 14.16 16.63
N SER A 104 -3.50 13.49 15.96
CA SER A 104 -3.41 13.15 14.54
C SER A 104 -4.78 13.16 13.88
N SER A 105 -4.81 13.52 12.60
CA SER A 105 -5.99 13.32 11.77
C SER A 105 -6.21 11.82 11.50
N VAL A 106 -7.47 11.46 11.26
CA VAL A 106 -7.85 10.13 10.76
C VAL A 106 -8.63 10.25 9.45
N ASN A 107 -8.42 9.28 8.56
CA ASN A 107 -9.13 9.26 7.29
C ASN A 107 -10.62 8.91 7.41
N HIS A 108 -11.03 8.25 8.49
CA HIS A 108 -12.42 7.88 8.74
C HIS A 108 -13.19 9.03 9.41
N LYS A 109 -13.89 9.82 8.61
CA LYS A 109 -14.61 11.03 9.08
C LYS A 109 -15.79 10.71 10.01
N GLY A 110 -16.31 9.48 9.98
CA GLY A 110 -17.39 8.99 10.86
C GLY A 110 -16.93 8.45 12.21
N LEU A 111 -15.63 8.41 12.50
CA LEU A 111 -15.07 7.72 13.68
C LEU A 111 -15.74 8.13 15.00
N THR A 112 -16.01 9.41 15.19
CA THR A 112 -16.65 9.93 16.43
C THR A 112 -18.09 9.45 16.62
N GLY A 113 -18.77 9.07 15.53
CA GLY A 113 -20.11 8.48 15.59
C GLY A 113 -20.11 6.97 15.82
N ASP A 114 -19.00 6.32 15.48
CA ASP A 114 -18.85 4.86 15.53
C ASP A 114 -18.32 4.37 16.89
N VAL A 115 -17.74 5.26 17.70
CA VAL A 115 -17.15 4.91 18.99
C VAL A 115 -17.86 5.64 20.14
N SER A 116 -17.84 5.03 21.32
CA SER A 116 -18.35 5.59 22.57
C SER A 116 -17.25 5.62 23.61
N VAL A 117 -17.47 6.40 24.68
CA VAL A 117 -16.55 6.41 25.83
C VAL A 117 -16.40 4.99 26.39
N GLY A 118 -15.16 4.54 26.55
CA GLY A 118 -14.81 3.19 26.99
C GLY A 118 -14.56 2.20 25.85
N CYS A 119 -14.74 2.58 24.59
CA CYS A 119 -14.31 1.76 23.46
C CYS A 119 -12.79 1.62 23.44
N LEU A 120 -12.31 0.41 23.07
CA LEU A 120 -10.91 0.15 22.85
C LEU A 120 -10.56 0.28 21.37
N LEU A 121 -9.51 1.03 21.08
CA LEU A 121 -8.93 1.11 19.75
C LEU A 121 -7.60 0.35 19.73
N TYR A 122 -7.44 -0.52 18.76
CA TYR A 122 -6.22 -1.31 18.57
C TYR A 122 -5.51 -0.87 17.31
N THR A 123 -4.20 -0.77 17.37
CA THR A 123 -3.38 -0.63 16.16
C THR A 123 -3.08 -2.01 15.60
N SER A 124 -3.06 -2.15 14.27
CA SER A 124 -2.51 -3.35 13.67
C SER A 124 -1.00 -3.36 13.82
N PRO A 125 -0.40 -4.54 14.06
CA PRO A 125 1.05 -4.68 14.20
C PRO A 125 1.80 -4.31 12.92
#